data_7010f4f423906cf1c4a702c8b025b80e
#
_entry.id   7010f4f423906cf1c4a702c8b025b80e
#
_cell.length_a   1.000
_cell.length_b   1.000
_cell.length_c   1.000
_cell.angle_alpha   90.00
_cell.angle_beta   90.00
_cell.angle_gamma   90.00
#
_symmetry.space_group_name_H-M   'P 1'
#
loop_
_entity.id
_entity.type
_entity.pdbx_description
1 polymer ?
#
loop_
_entity_poly.entity_id
_entity_poly.type
_entity_poly.pdbx_seq_one_letter_code
_entity_poly.pdbx_strand_id
1 'polypeptide(L)'
;METVPVTLTVNGEEYSAEVEPRLLLVHFVREVLGLTGTHIGCDTTSCGACTLLFDGVPIKSCTMFAVQANGHALQTVEGLAAGAEMHPIQQGFMEEHGLQCGFCTPGMMMTSVALLAHNPNPSELEIRQAISGNLCRCTGYVNIVRAVQHAAETMRAGEPVATQGG
;
A
#
# COMPACT_ATOMS: atom_id res chain seq x y z
N MET A 1 -5.01 23.88 21.77
CA MET A 1 -3.66 23.47 21.31
C MET A 1 -3.44 24.13 19.97
N GLU A 2 -2.19 24.49 19.65
CA GLU A 2 -1.87 25.09 18.35
C GLU A 2 -2.00 24.06 17.26
N THR A 3 -2.71 24.39 16.18
CA THR A 3 -2.88 23.55 14.99
C THR A 3 -2.10 24.18 13.82
N VAL A 4 -1.76 23.36 12.85
CA VAL A 4 -1.12 23.78 11.61
C VAL A 4 -1.89 23.24 10.42
N PRO A 5 -2.01 24.01 9.33
CA PRO A 5 -2.65 23.53 8.12
C PRO A 5 -1.78 22.50 7.42
N VAL A 6 -2.42 21.43 6.95
CA VAL A 6 -1.82 20.39 6.10
C VAL A 6 -2.69 20.22 4.87
N THR A 7 -2.06 20.36 3.72
CA THR A 7 -2.71 20.09 2.41
C THR A 7 -1.89 19.04 1.69
N LEU A 8 -2.54 17.98 1.23
CA LEU A 8 -1.90 16.86 0.55
C LEU A 8 -2.87 16.16 -0.39
N THR A 9 -2.35 15.38 -1.32
CA THR A 9 -3.19 14.58 -2.23
C THR A 9 -3.28 13.14 -1.71
N VAL A 10 -4.48 12.57 -1.63
CA VAL A 10 -4.66 11.14 -1.27
C VAL A 10 -5.53 10.47 -2.32
N ASN A 11 -5.04 9.40 -2.92
CA ASN A 11 -5.73 8.65 -3.97
C ASN A 11 -6.21 9.54 -5.13
N GLY A 12 -5.42 10.60 -5.45
CA GLY A 12 -5.73 11.55 -6.53
C GLY A 12 -6.65 12.70 -6.14
N GLU A 13 -7.14 12.75 -4.90
CA GLU A 13 -7.98 13.84 -4.40
C GLU A 13 -7.21 14.73 -3.41
N GLU A 14 -7.40 16.05 -3.47
CA GLU A 14 -6.77 17.00 -2.57
C GLU A 14 -7.57 17.10 -1.25
N TYR A 15 -6.85 17.04 -0.14
CA TYR A 15 -7.39 17.21 1.21
C TYR A 15 -6.65 18.30 1.96
N SER A 16 -7.39 19.10 2.72
CA SER A 16 -6.84 20.13 3.61
C SER A 16 -7.48 20.01 4.98
N ALA A 17 -6.67 20.05 6.04
CA ALA A 17 -7.14 20.00 7.43
C ALA A 17 -6.17 20.72 8.36
N GLU A 18 -6.71 21.24 9.47
CA GLU A 18 -5.95 21.77 10.60
C GLU A 18 -5.64 20.62 11.56
N VAL A 19 -4.37 20.35 11.81
CA VAL A 19 -3.93 19.22 12.64
C VAL A 19 -2.98 19.65 13.76
N GLU A 20 -2.97 18.91 14.85
CA GLU A 20 -1.91 19.03 15.85
C GLU A 20 -0.56 18.61 15.21
N PRO A 21 0.55 19.35 15.43
CA PRO A 21 1.86 19.04 14.83
C PRO A 21 2.38 17.64 15.12
N ARG A 22 1.93 17.02 16.23
CA ARG A 22 2.30 15.66 16.65
C ARG A 22 1.40 14.54 16.15
N LEU A 23 0.35 14.85 15.36
CA LEU A 23 -0.57 13.85 14.84
C LEU A 23 0.19 12.92 13.88
N LEU A 24 0.16 11.62 14.15
CA LEU A 24 0.77 10.63 13.26
C LEU A 24 -0.01 10.52 11.94
N LEU A 25 0.70 10.29 10.86
CA LEU A 25 0.10 10.19 9.52
C LEU A 25 -0.95 9.09 9.45
N VAL A 26 -0.73 7.95 10.11
CA VAL A 26 -1.71 6.86 10.15
C VAL A 26 -3.03 7.28 10.80
N HIS A 27 -2.98 8.07 11.87
CA HIS A 27 -4.19 8.59 12.52
C HIS A 27 -4.88 9.65 11.65
N PHE A 28 -4.10 10.52 11.01
CA PHE A 28 -4.64 11.48 10.05
C PHE A 28 -5.43 10.78 8.94
N VAL A 29 -4.84 9.78 8.29
CA VAL A 29 -5.49 9.02 7.21
C VAL A 29 -6.76 8.32 7.69
N ARG A 30 -6.72 7.68 8.87
CA ARG A 30 -7.85 6.90 9.38
C ARG A 30 -8.96 7.73 10.01
N GLU A 31 -8.59 8.74 10.82
CA GLU A 31 -9.51 9.42 11.72
C GLU A 31 -9.94 10.77 11.17
N VAL A 32 -9.08 11.47 10.43
CA VAL A 32 -9.42 12.76 9.82
C VAL A 32 -10.00 12.56 8.42
N LEU A 33 -9.37 11.71 7.59
CA LEU A 33 -9.84 11.45 6.23
C LEU A 33 -10.86 10.31 6.15
N GLY A 34 -11.01 9.49 7.17
CA GLY A 34 -11.94 8.35 7.18
C GLY A 34 -11.49 7.15 6.34
N LEU A 35 -10.24 7.13 5.85
CA LEU A 35 -9.68 6.03 5.05
C LEU A 35 -9.15 4.93 5.99
N THR A 36 -10.01 4.02 6.39
CA THR A 36 -9.74 3.03 7.44
C THR A 36 -9.04 1.76 6.96
N GLY A 37 -8.82 1.60 5.66
CA GLY A 37 -8.12 0.45 5.08
C GLY A 37 -6.66 0.36 5.50
N THR A 38 -6.00 1.47 5.83
CA THR A 38 -4.67 1.47 6.45
C THR A 38 -4.81 1.06 7.91
N HIS A 39 -4.26 -0.09 8.33
CA HIS A 39 -4.43 -0.65 9.68
C HIS A 39 -3.28 -0.30 10.62
N ILE A 40 -3.54 -0.35 11.93
CA ILE A 40 -2.53 -0.19 12.99
C ILE A 40 -2.45 -1.51 13.77
N GLY A 41 -1.34 -2.26 13.60
CA GLY A 41 -1.14 -3.56 14.24
C GLY A 41 -0.06 -3.57 15.31
N CYS A 42 0.68 -2.48 15.50
CA CYS A 42 1.70 -2.34 16.55
C CYS A 42 1.98 -0.86 16.85
N ASP A 43 2.75 -0.62 17.90
CA ASP A 43 3.30 0.69 18.30
C ASP A 43 4.84 0.77 18.13
N THR A 44 5.44 -0.24 17.50
CA THR A 44 6.90 -0.45 17.40
C THR A 44 7.43 -0.37 15.97
N THR A 45 6.62 0.04 15.00
CA THR A 45 7.00 0.11 13.57
C THR A 45 7.34 -1.25 12.92
N SER A 46 7.08 -2.35 13.62
CA SER A 46 7.54 -3.67 13.20
C SER A 46 6.59 -4.37 12.22
N CYS A 47 5.25 -4.19 12.38
CA CYS A 47 4.28 -5.08 11.72
C CYS A 47 3.99 -4.77 10.25
N GLY A 48 4.16 -3.53 9.80
CA GLY A 48 3.89 -3.10 8.42
C GLY A 48 2.41 -2.99 8.02
N ALA A 49 1.45 -3.22 8.94
CA ALA A 49 0.02 -3.09 8.64
C ALA A 49 -0.39 -1.68 8.21
N CYS A 50 0.37 -0.67 8.64
CA CYS A 50 0.16 0.75 8.31
C CYS A 50 0.87 1.21 7.03
N THR A 51 1.39 0.29 6.21
CA THR A 51 2.07 0.65 4.97
C THR A 51 1.10 1.31 3.99
N LEU A 52 1.50 2.48 3.48
CA LEU A 52 0.89 3.19 2.37
C LEU A 52 2.01 3.70 1.45
N LEU A 53 1.68 4.22 0.27
CA LEU A 53 2.67 4.84 -0.61
C LEU A 53 2.71 6.36 -0.35
N PHE A 54 3.91 6.88 -0.22
CA PHE A 54 4.24 8.30 -0.10
C PHE A 54 5.09 8.66 -1.32
N ASP A 55 4.56 9.45 -2.23
CA ASP A 55 5.17 9.73 -3.54
C ASP A 55 5.64 8.45 -4.26
N GLY A 56 4.83 7.38 -4.19
CA GLY A 56 5.13 6.08 -4.80
C GLY A 56 6.04 5.16 -3.98
N VAL A 57 6.61 5.63 -2.85
CA VAL A 57 7.50 4.85 -1.99
C VAL A 57 6.72 4.25 -0.81
N PRO A 58 6.85 2.94 -0.53
CA PRO A 58 6.16 2.32 0.60
C PRO A 58 6.78 2.76 1.92
N ILE A 59 5.96 3.36 2.78
CA ILE A 59 6.35 3.82 4.11
C ILE A 59 5.44 3.24 5.19
N LYS A 60 5.92 3.19 6.43
CA LYS A 60 5.11 2.87 7.61
C LYS A 60 4.57 4.16 8.22
N SER A 61 3.32 4.49 7.94
CA SER A 61 2.70 5.76 8.32
C SER A 61 2.59 5.98 9.85
N CYS A 62 2.79 4.96 10.65
CA CYS A 62 2.85 5.09 12.12
C CYS A 62 4.13 5.74 12.65
N THR A 63 5.13 6.02 11.81
CA THR A 63 6.40 6.66 12.18
C THR A 63 6.60 8.05 11.58
N MET A 64 5.57 8.56 10.92
CA MET A 64 5.59 9.86 10.25
C MET A 64 4.52 10.76 10.85
N PHE A 65 4.78 12.04 11.02
CA PHE A 65 3.77 13.01 11.38
C PHE A 65 2.99 13.48 10.15
N ALA A 66 1.71 13.80 10.33
CA ALA A 66 0.86 14.29 9.25
C ALA A 66 1.42 15.57 8.60
N VAL A 67 2.03 16.44 9.39
CA VAL A 67 2.65 17.70 8.93
C VAL A 67 3.81 17.46 7.94
N GLN A 68 4.46 16.30 7.99
CA GLN A 68 5.54 15.95 7.07
C GLN A 68 5.01 15.55 5.68
N ALA A 69 3.73 15.23 5.59
CA ALA A 69 3.08 14.89 4.32
C ALA A 69 2.49 16.11 3.59
N ASN A 70 2.66 17.32 4.14
CA ASN A 70 2.17 18.53 3.50
C ASN A 70 2.80 18.75 2.12
N GLY A 71 1.98 18.92 1.08
CA GLY A 71 2.40 19.07 -0.30
C GLY A 71 2.79 17.78 -1.04
N HIS A 72 2.62 16.61 -0.41
CA HIS A 72 2.96 15.30 -0.97
C HIS A 72 1.73 14.52 -1.42
N ALA A 73 1.95 13.43 -2.17
CA ALA A 73 0.93 12.52 -2.64
C ALA A 73 0.98 11.19 -1.88
N LEU A 74 -0.16 10.77 -1.36
CA LEU A 74 -0.35 9.48 -0.70
C LEU A 74 -1.23 8.58 -1.55
N GLN A 75 -0.95 7.28 -1.51
CA GLN A 75 -1.86 6.26 -2.01
C GLN A 75 -2.11 5.21 -0.94
N THR A 76 -3.37 4.92 -0.69
CA THR A 76 -3.83 3.89 0.24
C THR A 76 -4.49 2.74 -0.53
N VAL A 77 -4.82 1.66 0.15
CA VAL A 77 -5.46 0.48 -0.45
C VAL A 77 -6.80 0.82 -1.12
N GLU A 78 -7.51 1.82 -0.60
CA GLU A 78 -8.78 2.31 -1.14
C GLU A 78 -8.61 2.90 -2.55
N GLY A 79 -7.44 3.45 -2.85
CA GLY A 79 -7.13 4.02 -4.17
C GLY A 79 -6.60 3.02 -5.19
N LEU A 80 -6.56 1.72 -4.90
CA LEU A 80 -6.08 0.72 -5.85
C LEU A 80 -7.12 0.37 -6.91
N ALA A 81 -8.39 0.23 -6.53
CA ALA A 81 -9.46 -0.09 -7.47
C ALA A 81 -9.88 1.13 -8.29
N ALA A 82 -10.16 0.91 -9.57
CA ALA A 82 -10.73 1.92 -10.47
C ALA A 82 -12.24 1.67 -10.64
N GLY A 83 -13.05 2.27 -9.79
CA GLY A 83 -14.50 2.02 -9.75
C GLY A 83 -14.81 0.57 -9.36
N ALA A 84 -15.45 -0.19 -10.26
CA ALA A 84 -15.78 -1.60 -10.04
C ALA A 84 -14.64 -2.56 -10.43
N GLU A 85 -13.57 -2.06 -11.05
CA GLU A 85 -12.47 -2.88 -11.54
C GLU A 85 -11.37 -2.98 -10.47
N MET A 86 -11.11 -4.22 -10.01
CA MET A 86 -10.07 -4.48 -9.04
C MET A 86 -8.68 -4.34 -9.66
N HIS A 87 -7.75 -3.79 -8.90
CA HIS A 87 -6.35 -3.81 -9.27
C HIS A 87 -5.82 -5.28 -9.35
N PRO A 88 -4.89 -5.62 -10.27
CA PRO A 88 -4.34 -6.98 -10.39
C PRO A 88 -3.82 -7.57 -9.07
N ILE A 89 -3.26 -6.75 -8.17
CA ILE A 89 -2.84 -7.23 -6.86
C ILE A 89 -4.03 -7.69 -6.00
N GLN A 90 -5.17 -7.01 -6.06
CA GLN A 90 -6.38 -7.39 -5.33
C GLN A 90 -6.94 -8.69 -5.88
N GLN A 91 -6.96 -8.85 -7.22
CA GLN A 91 -7.37 -10.10 -7.89
C GLN A 91 -6.45 -11.26 -7.48
N GLY A 92 -5.13 -11.08 -7.54
CA GLY A 92 -4.16 -12.09 -7.13
C GLY A 92 -4.36 -12.55 -5.68
N PHE A 93 -4.60 -11.61 -4.74
CA PHE A 93 -4.88 -11.97 -3.35
C PHE A 93 -6.17 -12.74 -3.17
N MET A 94 -7.19 -12.46 -3.99
CA MET A 94 -8.46 -13.20 -3.99
C MET A 94 -8.30 -14.61 -4.58
N GLU A 95 -7.69 -14.72 -5.76
CA GLU A 95 -7.60 -15.98 -6.51
C GLU A 95 -6.60 -16.97 -5.90
N GLU A 96 -5.48 -16.48 -5.40
CA GLU A 96 -4.43 -17.29 -4.77
C GLU A 96 -4.63 -17.47 -3.26
N HIS A 97 -5.78 -17.02 -2.72
CA HIS A 97 -6.07 -17.09 -1.29
C HIS A 97 -4.97 -16.45 -0.42
N GLY A 98 -4.45 -15.30 -0.85
CA GLY A 98 -3.35 -14.57 -0.20
C GLY A 98 -3.74 -13.93 1.14
N LEU A 99 -4.95 -14.14 1.63
CA LEU A 99 -5.46 -13.59 2.88
C LEU A 99 -6.30 -14.61 3.66
N GLN A 100 -6.35 -14.43 4.98
CA GLN A 100 -7.27 -15.15 5.87
C GLN A 100 -8.04 -14.13 6.73
N CYS A 101 -7.46 -13.64 7.85
CA CYS A 101 -8.14 -12.61 8.65
C CYS A 101 -8.22 -11.24 7.97
N GLY A 102 -7.39 -10.97 6.97
CA GLY A 102 -7.38 -9.72 6.21
C GLY A 102 -6.63 -8.56 6.86
N PHE A 103 -6.17 -8.67 8.10
CA PHE A 103 -5.62 -7.53 8.83
C PHE A 103 -4.30 -7.00 8.24
N CYS A 104 -3.39 -7.87 7.80
CA CYS A 104 -2.14 -7.47 7.15
C CYS A 104 -2.30 -7.12 5.67
N THR A 105 -3.43 -7.50 5.07
CA THR A 105 -3.61 -7.49 3.61
C THR A 105 -3.44 -6.13 2.97
N PRO A 106 -3.99 -5.02 3.50
CA PRO A 106 -3.77 -3.70 2.91
C PRO A 106 -2.28 -3.32 2.83
N GLY A 107 -1.55 -3.48 3.93
CA GLY A 107 -0.12 -3.18 3.95
C GLY A 107 0.71 -4.08 3.02
N MET A 108 0.35 -5.37 2.93
CA MET A 108 0.97 -6.30 1.98
C MET A 108 0.72 -5.88 0.53
N MET A 109 -0.51 -5.50 0.19
CA MET A 109 -0.88 -5.03 -1.15
C MET A 109 -0.09 -3.77 -1.53
N MET A 110 -0.03 -2.76 -0.64
CA MET A 110 0.68 -1.51 -0.91
C MET A 110 2.19 -1.74 -1.12
N THR A 111 2.80 -2.59 -0.28
CA THR A 111 4.20 -3.00 -0.47
C THR A 111 4.42 -3.71 -1.81
N SER A 112 3.51 -4.61 -2.18
CA SER A 112 3.60 -5.38 -3.43
C SER A 112 3.39 -4.49 -4.67
N VAL A 113 2.49 -3.52 -4.61
CA VAL A 113 2.30 -2.52 -5.69
C VAL A 113 3.59 -1.74 -5.94
N ALA A 114 4.25 -1.27 -4.88
CA ALA A 114 5.53 -0.59 -5.01
C ALA A 114 6.62 -1.49 -5.62
N LEU A 115 6.68 -2.76 -5.20
CA LEU A 115 7.61 -3.72 -5.82
C LEU A 115 7.34 -3.87 -7.31
N LEU A 116 6.08 -4.11 -7.72
CA LEU A 116 5.72 -4.35 -9.12
C LEU A 116 5.91 -3.12 -10.00
N ALA A 117 5.81 -1.91 -9.44
CA ALA A 117 6.12 -0.67 -10.15
C ALA A 117 7.61 -0.55 -10.50
N HIS A 118 8.51 -1.11 -9.67
CA HIS A 118 9.96 -1.10 -9.91
C HIS A 118 10.44 -2.34 -10.64
N ASN A 119 9.86 -3.49 -10.36
CA ASN A 119 10.22 -4.77 -10.96
C ASN A 119 8.94 -5.50 -11.39
N PRO A 120 8.56 -5.44 -12.67
CA PRO A 120 7.33 -6.07 -13.16
C PRO A 120 7.41 -7.60 -13.25
N ASN A 121 8.58 -8.18 -13.03
CA ASN A 121 8.79 -9.63 -13.07
C ASN A 121 9.66 -10.11 -11.90
N PRO A 122 9.21 -9.94 -10.65
CA PRO A 122 10.02 -10.28 -9.49
C PRO A 122 10.12 -11.80 -9.32
N SER A 123 11.33 -12.27 -8.96
CA SER A 123 11.52 -13.62 -8.47
C SER A 123 10.84 -13.83 -7.11
N GLU A 124 10.60 -15.09 -6.74
CA GLU A 124 10.07 -15.41 -5.41
C GLU A 124 10.91 -14.80 -4.28
N LEU A 125 12.23 -14.82 -4.41
CA LEU A 125 13.13 -14.25 -3.41
C LEU A 125 12.94 -12.73 -3.28
N GLU A 126 12.84 -12.01 -4.37
CA GLU A 126 12.61 -10.55 -4.36
C GLU A 126 11.26 -10.21 -3.74
N ILE A 127 10.21 -10.99 -4.03
CA ILE A 127 8.90 -10.82 -3.39
C ILE A 127 9.02 -11.01 -1.88
N ARG A 128 9.65 -12.10 -1.42
CA ARG A 128 9.86 -12.38 0.00
C ARG A 128 10.66 -11.29 0.70
N GLN A 129 11.69 -10.77 0.05
CA GLN A 129 12.47 -9.65 0.57
C GLN A 129 11.65 -8.37 0.68
N ALA A 130 10.88 -8.02 -0.34
CA ALA A 130 10.04 -6.83 -0.34
C ALA A 130 9.01 -6.85 0.79
N ILE A 131 8.29 -7.98 0.98
CA ILE A 131 7.27 -8.11 2.03
C ILE A 131 7.82 -8.43 3.41
N SER A 132 9.13 -8.55 3.59
CA SER A 132 9.76 -8.92 4.88
C SER A 132 9.44 -7.95 6.02
N GLY A 133 9.11 -6.70 5.68
CA GLY A 133 8.67 -5.67 6.63
C GLY A 133 7.18 -5.74 7.00
N ASN A 134 6.42 -6.69 6.46
CA ASN A 134 4.98 -6.86 6.67
C ASN A 134 4.69 -8.21 7.32
N LEU A 135 4.17 -8.20 8.54
CA LEU A 135 3.90 -9.43 9.30
C LEU A 135 2.51 -9.98 9.00
N CYS A 136 2.46 -11.27 8.69
CA CYS A 136 1.22 -12.05 8.60
C CYS A 136 1.29 -13.24 9.56
N ARG A 137 0.30 -13.40 10.44
CA ARG A 137 0.24 -14.51 11.40
C ARG A 137 -0.55 -15.71 10.88
N CYS A 138 -1.27 -15.55 9.78
CA CYS A 138 -2.27 -16.53 9.32
C CYS A 138 -1.78 -17.42 8.19
N THR A 139 -1.19 -16.84 7.13
CA THR A 139 -1.04 -17.50 5.81
C THR A 139 0.24 -18.30 5.65
N GLY A 140 1.26 -18.08 6.46
CA GLY A 140 2.60 -18.62 6.22
C GLY A 140 3.30 -18.05 4.98
N TYR A 141 2.76 -16.96 4.39
CA TYR A 141 3.29 -16.18 3.27
C TYR A 141 3.26 -16.86 1.89
N VAL A 142 3.14 -18.18 1.78
CA VAL A 142 3.22 -18.90 0.49
C VAL A 142 2.19 -18.36 -0.50
N ASN A 143 0.94 -18.26 -0.08
CA ASN A 143 -0.14 -17.76 -0.94
C ASN A 143 -0.02 -16.26 -1.22
N ILE A 144 0.56 -15.47 -0.30
CA ILE A 144 0.86 -14.05 -0.55
C ILE A 144 1.89 -13.93 -1.68
N VAL A 145 2.94 -14.74 -1.65
CA VAL A 145 3.96 -14.75 -2.73
C VAL A 145 3.32 -15.11 -4.07
N ARG A 146 2.46 -16.15 -4.11
CA ARG A 146 1.71 -16.54 -5.32
C ARG A 146 0.79 -15.42 -5.81
N ALA A 147 0.10 -14.73 -4.90
CA ALA A 147 -0.75 -13.60 -5.23
C ALA A 147 0.02 -12.46 -5.92
N VAL A 148 1.24 -12.17 -5.46
CA VAL A 148 2.11 -11.15 -6.09
C VAL A 148 2.61 -11.63 -7.45
N GLN A 149 2.96 -12.91 -7.61
CA GLN A 149 3.36 -13.49 -8.89
C GLN A 149 2.21 -13.43 -9.91
N HIS A 150 1.00 -13.83 -9.49
CA HIS A 150 -0.22 -13.75 -10.29
C HIS A 150 -0.48 -12.30 -10.77
N ALA A 151 -0.40 -11.33 -9.86
CA ALA A 151 -0.55 -9.91 -10.20
C ALA A 151 0.50 -9.46 -11.22
N ALA A 152 1.76 -9.87 -11.05
CA ALA A 152 2.84 -9.56 -11.98
C ALA A 152 2.57 -10.12 -13.38
N GLU A 153 2.07 -11.35 -13.47
CA GLU A 153 1.70 -11.98 -14.74
C GLU A 153 0.53 -11.25 -15.42
N THR A 154 -0.52 -10.93 -14.65
CA THR A 154 -1.69 -10.21 -15.15
C THR A 154 -1.33 -8.82 -15.68
N MET A 155 -0.49 -8.08 -14.96
CA MET A 155 -0.04 -6.75 -15.37
C MET A 155 0.77 -6.81 -16.67
N ARG A 156 1.67 -7.78 -16.82
CA ARG A 156 2.47 -7.96 -18.06
C ARG A 156 1.61 -8.39 -19.25
N ALA A 157 0.59 -9.23 -19.04
CA ALA A 157 -0.33 -9.67 -20.09
C ALA A 157 -1.20 -8.54 -20.63
N GLY A 158 -1.50 -7.52 -19.79
CA GLY A 158 -2.26 -6.34 -20.16
C GLY A 158 -1.45 -5.24 -20.86
N GLU A 159 -0.11 -5.29 -20.80
CA GLU A 159 0.75 -4.37 -21.55
C GLU A 159 0.78 -4.76 -23.04
N PRO A 160 0.56 -3.81 -23.99
CA PRO A 160 0.76 -4.08 -25.38
C PRO A 160 2.24 -4.46 -25.61
N VAL A 161 2.48 -5.64 -26.19
CA VAL A 161 3.83 -6.10 -26.56
C VAL A 161 4.44 -5.02 -27.42
N ALA A 162 5.44 -4.29 -26.90
CA ALA A 162 6.25 -3.40 -27.69
C ALA A 162 6.98 -4.27 -28.73
N THR A 163 6.47 -4.27 -29.96
CA THR A 163 7.15 -4.88 -31.09
C THR A 163 8.47 -4.17 -31.25
N GLN A 164 9.55 -4.82 -30.82
CA GLN A 164 10.89 -4.40 -31.18
C GLN A 164 10.97 -4.55 -32.71
N GLY A 165 10.81 -3.41 -33.41
CA GLY A 165 11.08 -3.31 -34.82
C GLY A 165 12.58 -3.60 -35.04
N GLY A 166 12.84 -4.53 -35.93
CA GLY A 166 14.16 -4.94 -36.37
C GLY A 166 14.98 -3.84 -37.04
#